data_23a01da25909be8ba6d006fd256023d4
#
_entry.id   23a01da25909be8ba6d006fd256023d4
#
_cell.length_a   1.000
_cell.length_b   1.000
_cell.length_c   1.000
_cell.angle_alpha   90.00
_cell.angle_beta   90.00
_cell.angle_gamma   90.00
#
_symmetry.space_group_name_H-M   'P 1'
#
loop_
_entity.id
_entity.type
_entity.pdbx_description
1 polymer ?
#
loop_
_entity_poly.entity_id
_entity_poly.type
_entity_poly.pdbx_seq_one_letter_code
_entity_poly.pdbx_strand_id
1 'polypeptide(L)'
;MVRRWRGLVLAGLLGLSMGAGAQTLTMAVGAPVTSLDPHFHQLSPNNAVAGMVFDRLINTDGQSRMVPGLAESWAPIAPDVWEFRLRRGVRFHNGSEFTAEDVAFTFQRVPNVPNSPSSFAAFVRPIRNVEIVDSHTLRITTNGPYPLLAQDLTNVYILDRETHQNVTTEQFNNGQAAIGTGPFRVVSHRMGDRIEFERNDAYFGERAAFQRVNYRMITNDSARTAALLAGDVEFIDQVPTADLARLRQDARIAISETVGLRL
;
A
#
# COMPACT_ATOMS: atom_id res chain seq x y z
N MET A 1 31.54 2.12 73.20
CA MET A 1 32.01 2.12 71.79
C MET A 1 31.25 1.07 70.99
N VAL A 2 30.26 1.48 70.21
CA VAL A 2 29.44 0.56 69.44
C VAL A 2 29.64 0.96 67.97
N ARG A 3 30.26 0.05 67.21
CA ARG A 3 30.58 0.21 65.78
C ARG A 3 29.40 -0.31 64.94
N ARG A 4 28.66 0.61 64.27
CA ARG A 4 27.57 0.29 63.33
C ARG A 4 28.16 -0.04 61.95
N TRP A 5 27.95 -1.26 61.49
CA TRP A 5 28.18 -1.67 60.10
C TRP A 5 26.93 -1.32 59.26
N ARG A 6 27.14 -0.49 58.23
CA ARG A 6 26.16 -0.24 57.20
C ARG A 6 26.43 -1.21 56.06
N GLY A 7 25.57 -2.19 55.89
CA GLY A 7 25.55 -3.06 54.70
C GLY A 7 24.93 -2.30 53.53
N LEU A 8 25.66 -2.12 52.44
CA LEU A 8 25.13 -1.70 51.12
C LEU A 8 24.48 -2.90 50.46
N VAL A 9 23.15 -2.87 50.28
CA VAL A 9 22.45 -3.82 49.43
C VAL A 9 22.45 -3.23 48.02
N LEU A 10 23.27 -3.79 47.15
CA LEU A 10 23.26 -3.47 45.71
C LEU A 10 22.12 -4.27 45.07
N ALA A 11 20.98 -3.63 44.87
CA ALA A 11 19.87 -4.20 44.10
C ALA A 11 20.22 -4.13 42.59
N GLY A 12 20.66 -5.25 42.04
CA GLY A 12 20.85 -5.41 40.60
C GLY A 12 19.50 -5.40 39.89
N LEU A 13 19.18 -4.31 39.18
CA LEU A 13 18.12 -4.24 38.21
C LEU A 13 18.51 -5.10 36.98
N LEU A 14 18.08 -6.36 36.97
CA LEU A 14 18.03 -7.17 35.75
C LEU A 14 16.93 -6.57 34.87
N GLY A 15 17.36 -5.69 33.95
CA GLY A 15 16.52 -5.23 32.84
C GLY A 15 16.18 -6.41 31.95
N LEU A 16 15.00 -6.98 32.11
CA LEU A 16 14.39 -7.85 31.11
C LEU A 16 14.16 -7.00 29.86
N SER A 17 15.12 -7.02 28.94
CA SER A 17 14.87 -6.63 27.55
C SER A 17 13.87 -7.64 26.98
N MET A 18 12.57 -7.33 27.07
CA MET A 18 11.56 -7.99 26.26
C MET A 18 11.96 -7.71 24.79
N GLY A 19 12.58 -8.71 24.17
CA GLY A 19 12.79 -8.69 22.73
C GLY A 19 11.42 -8.50 22.10
N ALA A 20 11.21 -7.36 21.44
CA ALA A 20 10.05 -7.14 20.61
C ALA A 20 10.11 -8.19 19.49
N GLY A 21 9.51 -9.35 19.72
CA GLY A 21 9.32 -10.39 18.70
C GLY A 21 8.69 -9.72 17.49
N ALA A 22 9.16 -10.07 16.30
CA ALA A 22 8.62 -9.56 15.05
C ALA A 22 7.10 -9.79 15.02
N GLN A 23 6.30 -8.74 15.21
CA GLN A 23 4.84 -8.87 15.18
C GLN A 23 4.40 -9.19 13.76
N THR A 24 3.86 -10.39 13.58
CA THR A 24 3.28 -10.84 12.32
C THR A 24 1.76 -10.71 12.41
N LEU A 25 1.14 -10.14 11.39
CA LEU A 25 -0.30 -10.16 11.18
C LEU A 25 -0.63 -11.19 10.12
N THR A 26 -1.44 -12.18 10.45
CA THR A 26 -2.04 -13.08 9.45
C THR A 26 -3.47 -12.66 9.19
N MET A 27 -3.77 -12.32 7.96
CA MET A 27 -5.10 -11.89 7.56
C MET A 27 -5.65 -12.78 6.45
N ALA A 28 -6.98 -12.99 6.43
CA ALA A 28 -7.64 -13.71 5.37
C ALA A 28 -8.69 -12.85 4.68
N VAL A 29 -8.64 -12.84 3.34
CA VAL A 29 -9.54 -12.06 2.50
C VAL A 29 -10.42 -12.94 1.63
N GLY A 30 -11.65 -12.47 1.39
CA GLY A 30 -12.66 -13.21 0.63
C GLY A 30 -12.49 -13.14 -0.88
N ALA A 31 -11.79 -12.15 -1.40
CA ALA A 31 -11.62 -11.95 -2.83
C ALA A 31 -10.16 -12.21 -3.27
N PRO A 32 -9.94 -12.97 -4.36
CA PRO A 32 -8.59 -13.28 -4.81
C PRO A 32 -7.90 -12.05 -5.41
N VAL A 33 -6.59 -11.94 -5.16
CA VAL A 33 -5.68 -11.04 -5.86
C VAL A 33 -5.28 -11.70 -7.17
N THR A 34 -5.56 -11.06 -8.29
CA THR A 34 -5.35 -11.60 -9.63
C THR A 34 -4.06 -11.10 -10.28
N SER A 35 -3.47 -10.02 -9.77
CA SER A 35 -2.20 -9.48 -10.22
C SER A 35 -1.54 -8.60 -9.17
N LEU A 36 -0.20 -8.63 -9.13
CA LEU A 36 0.65 -7.68 -8.42
C LEU A 36 1.08 -6.50 -9.30
N ASP A 37 0.83 -6.54 -10.62
CA ASP A 37 1.04 -5.38 -11.49
C ASP A 37 -0.03 -4.32 -11.17
N PRO A 38 0.36 -3.14 -10.64
CA PRO A 38 -0.58 -2.15 -10.15
C PRO A 38 -1.40 -1.46 -11.25
N HIS A 39 -1.07 -1.73 -12.53
CA HIS A 39 -1.78 -1.15 -13.67
C HIS A 39 -2.51 -2.18 -14.55
N PHE A 40 -2.46 -3.47 -14.17
CA PHE A 40 -2.99 -4.54 -15.02
C PHE A 40 -4.50 -4.72 -14.85
N HIS A 41 -5.02 -4.77 -13.63
CA HIS A 41 -6.43 -5.11 -13.40
C HIS A 41 -7.01 -4.27 -12.26
N GLN A 42 -7.87 -3.32 -12.61
CA GLN A 42 -8.53 -2.41 -11.67
C GLN A 42 -9.61 -3.15 -10.86
N LEU A 43 -9.18 -3.88 -9.84
CA LEU A 43 -10.03 -4.58 -8.87
C LEU A 43 -9.69 -4.16 -7.45
N SER A 44 -10.70 -4.09 -6.58
CA SER A 44 -10.51 -3.72 -5.17
C SER A 44 -9.45 -4.56 -4.44
N PRO A 45 -9.41 -5.91 -4.56
CA PRO A 45 -8.37 -6.70 -3.90
C PRO A 45 -6.97 -6.44 -4.45
N ASN A 46 -6.83 -6.22 -5.78
CA ASN A 46 -5.55 -5.84 -6.38
C ASN A 46 -5.09 -4.46 -5.88
N ASN A 47 -6.01 -3.48 -5.86
CA ASN A 47 -5.72 -2.13 -5.37
C ASN A 47 -5.35 -2.12 -3.88
N ALA A 48 -5.96 -2.97 -3.06
CA ALA A 48 -5.59 -3.11 -1.65
C ALA A 48 -4.14 -3.58 -1.48
N VAL A 49 -3.73 -4.60 -2.25
CA VAL A 49 -2.35 -5.09 -2.25
C VAL A 49 -1.39 -4.09 -2.89
N ALA A 50 -1.78 -3.46 -4.00
CA ALA A 50 -0.97 -2.42 -4.62
C ALA A 50 -0.67 -1.27 -3.66
N GLY A 51 -1.65 -0.86 -2.83
CA GLY A 51 -1.46 0.18 -1.80
C GLY A 51 -0.55 -0.23 -0.63
N MET A 52 -0.23 -1.52 -0.47
CA MET A 52 0.80 -1.96 0.48
C MET A 52 2.22 -1.82 -0.09
N VAL A 53 2.37 -1.92 -1.42
CA VAL A 53 3.66 -2.00 -2.11
C VAL A 53 4.05 -0.70 -2.79
N PHE A 54 3.08 0.02 -3.34
CA PHE A 54 3.29 1.21 -4.15
C PHE A 54 2.55 2.41 -3.56
N ASP A 55 3.05 3.61 -3.84
CA ASP A 55 2.36 4.86 -3.53
C ASP A 55 1.87 5.56 -4.79
N ARG A 56 0.99 6.54 -4.58
CA ARG A 56 0.42 7.42 -5.60
C ARG A 56 0.93 8.85 -5.39
N LEU A 57 0.78 9.71 -6.39
CA LEU A 57 1.04 11.14 -6.18
C LEU A 57 0.13 11.72 -5.11
N ILE A 58 -1.13 11.36 -5.17
CA ILE A 58 -2.17 11.81 -4.26
C ILE A 58 -2.84 10.57 -3.66
N ASN A 59 -2.90 10.50 -2.34
CA ASN A 59 -3.62 9.44 -1.63
C ASN A 59 -5.03 9.90 -1.25
N THR A 60 -5.84 8.98 -0.73
CA THR A 60 -7.12 9.28 -0.09
C THR A 60 -7.11 8.77 1.34
N ASP A 61 -7.69 9.53 2.25
CA ASP A 61 -7.91 9.09 3.63
C ASP A 61 -9.18 8.20 3.76
N GLY A 62 -9.45 7.74 4.98
CA GLY A 62 -10.63 6.89 5.27
C GLY A 62 -11.99 7.56 5.03
N GLN A 63 -12.02 8.87 4.77
CA GLN A 63 -13.19 9.64 4.38
C GLN A 63 -13.19 10.00 2.89
N SER A 64 -12.32 9.37 2.10
CA SER A 64 -12.14 9.62 0.66
C SER A 64 -11.70 11.05 0.31
N ARG A 65 -11.09 11.79 1.26
CA ARG A 65 -10.52 13.12 0.99
C ARG A 65 -9.11 12.94 0.43
N MET A 66 -8.76 13.76 -0.56
CA MET A 66 -7.43 13.79 -1.12
C MET A 66 -6.40 14.28 -0.08
N VAL A 67 -5.33 13.52 0.08
CA VAL A 67 -4.22 13.84 0.98
C VAL A 67 -2.88 13.66 0.26
N PRO A 68 -1.80 14.35 0.67
CA PRO A 68 -0.49 14.18 0.08
C PRO A 68 0.01 12.73 0.12
N GLY A 69 0.53 12.28 -1.03
CA GLY A 69 1.26 11.04 -1.19
C GLY A 69 2.71 11.31 -1.58
N LEU A 70 3.13 10.87 -2.76
CA LEU A 70 4.43 11.20 -3.35
C LEU A 70 4.52 12.66 -3.82
N ALA A 71 3.39 13.33 -4.06
CA ALA A 71 3.32 14.78 -4.19
C ALA A 71 3.01 15.41 -2.83
N GLU A 72 3.79 16.40 -2.42
CA GLU A 72 3.56 17.20 -1.21
C GLU A 72 2.48 18.24 -1.44
N SER A 73 2.39 18.76 -2.68
CA SER A 73 1.38 19.73 -3.09
C SER A 73 1.12 19.67 -4.59
N TRP A 74 -0.07 20.10 -4.97
CA TRP A 74 -0.48 20.25 -6.37
C TRP A 74 -1.48 21.39 -6.52
N ALA A 75 -1.43 22.09 -7.65
CA ALA A 75 -2.36 23.17 -7.95
C ALA A 75 -2.50 23.38 -9.46
N PRO A 76 -3.68 23.80 -9.95
CA PRO A 76 -3.80 24.34 -11.30
C PRO A 76 -3.08 25.69 -11.38
N ILE A 77 -2.16 25.84 -12.34
CA ILE A 77 -1.47 27.10 -12.62
C ILE A 77 -2.00 27.79 -13.88
N ALA A 78 -2.77 27.05 -14.68
CA ALA A 78 -3.56 27.52 -15.80
C ALA A 78 -4.80 26.63 -15.96
N PRO A 79 -5.80 26.97 -16.77
CA PRO A 79 -7.03 26.18 -16.90
C PRO A 79 -6.81 24.71 -17.30
N ASP A 80 -5.72 24.43 -18.03
CA ASP A 80 -5.34 23.09 -18.52
C ASP A 80 -3.94 22.66 -18.06
N VAL A 81 -3.31 23.39 -17.10
CA VAL A 81 -1.97 23.06 -16.60
C VAL A 81 -1.96 22.96 -15.09
N TRP A 82 -1.49 21.83 -14.60
CA TRP A 82 -1.30 21.55 -13.18
C TRP A 82 0.18 21.45 -12.85
N GLU A 83 0.63 22.05 -11.74
CA GLU A 83 1.97 21.87 -11.17
C GLU A 83 1.92 20.97 -9.96
N PHE A 84 2.85 20.00 -9.92
CA PHE A 84 3.04 19.07 -8.81
C PHE A 84 4.44 19.24 -8.22
N ARG A 85 4.51 19.35 -6.91
CA ARG A 85 5.77 19.33 -6.15
C ARG A 85 5.92 17.98 -5.48
N LEU A 86 6.97 17.27 -5.84
CA LEU A 86 7.21 15.89 -5.39
C LEU A 86 8.01 15.88 -4.09
N ARG A 87 7.75 14.88 -3.28
CA ARG A 87 8.46 14.63 -2.03
C ARG A 87 9.92 14.27 -2.31
N ARG A 88 10.84 14.87 -1.54
CA ARG A 88 12.26 14.59 -1.63
C ARG A 88 12.66 13.45 -0.70
N GLY A 89 13.74 12.72 -1.05
CA GLY A 89 14.32 11.66 -0.21
C GLY A 89 13.51 10.38 -0.13
N VAL A 90 12.44 10.24 -0.92
CA VAL A 90 11.70 8.98 -1.04
C VAL A 90 12.53 7.99 -1.86
N ARG A 91 12.57 6.73 -1.41
CA ARG A 91 13.26 5.64 -2.09
C ARG A 91 12.33 4.48 -2.38
N PHE A 92 12.53 3.89 -3.54
CA PHE A 92 11.93 2.60 -3.87
C PHE A 92 12.54 1.49 -3.01
N HIS A 93 11.91 0.33 -2.98
CA HIS A 93 12.35 -0.82 -2.19
C HIS A 93 13.74 -1.35 -2.55
N ASN A 94 14.21 -1.10 -3.77
CA ASN A 94 15.56 -1.42 -4.25
C ASN A 94 16.61 -0.36 -3.89
N GLY A 95 16.18 0.77 -3.29
CA GLY A 95 17.03 1.88 -2.87
C GLY A 95 17.19 3.01 -3.88
N SER A 96 16.67 2.88 -5.12
CA SER A 96 16.64 3.98 -6.10
C SER A 96 15.82 5.16 -5.59
N GLU A 97 16.19 6.37 -5.99
CA GLU A 97 15.50 7.59 -5.57
C GLU A 97 14.28 7.86 -6.45
N PHE A 98 13.17 8.23 -5.83
CA PHE A 98 11.96 8.65 -6.54
C PHE A 98 12.11 10.07 -7.11
N THR A 99 11.79 10.24 -8.39
CA THR A 99 11.90 11.51 -9.14
C THR A 99 10.72 11.75 -10.09
N ALA A 100 10.69 12.90 -10.73
CA ALA A 100 9.70 13.25 -11.76
C ALA A 100 9.77 12.34 -13.00
N GLU A 101 10.94 11.74 -13.28
CA GLU A 101 11.12 10.76 -14.37
C GLU A 101 10.24 9.52 -14.18
N ASP A 102 10.07 9.07 -12.94
CA ASP A 102 9.25 7.91 -12.58
C ASP A 102 7.76 8.19 -12.83
N VAL A 103 7.34 9.43 -12.55
CA VAL A 103 5.98 9.87 -12.81
C VAL A 103 5.69 9.90 -14.31
N ALA A 104 6.59 10.53 -15.08
CA ALA A 104 6.45 10.61 -16.53
C ALA A 104 6.43 9.23 -17.18
N PHE A 105 7.34 8.34 -16.76
CA PHE A 105 7.37 6.95 -17.19
C PHE A 105 6.05 6.23 -16.86
N THR A 106 5.56 6.39 -15.63
CA THR A 106 4.33 5.73 -15.17
C THR A 106 3.14 6.11 -16.06
N PHE A 107 2.96 7.39 -16.36
CA PHE A 107 1.84 7.84 -17.19
C PHE A 107 1.94 7.37 -18.64
N GLN A 108 3.15 7.16 -19.16
CA GLN A 108 3.36 6.51 -20.46
C GLN A 108 3.03 5.01 -20.42
N ARG A 109 3.37 4.31 -19.32
CA ARG A 109 3.14 2.87 -19.19
C ARG A 109 1.66 2.52 -19.03
N VAL A 110 0.94 3.28 -18.21
CA VAL A 110 -0.45 2.95 -17.81
C VAL A 110 -1.38 2.60 -18.99
N PRO A 111 -1.43 3.35 -20.10
CA PRO A 111 -2.30 3.02 -21.23
C PRO A 111 -1.79 1.85 -22.08
N ASN A 112 -0.55 1.42 -21.88
CA ASN A 112 0.15 0.46 -22.73
C ASN A 112 0.37 -0.91 -22.06
N VAL A 113 -0.31 -1.21 -20.95
CA VAL A 113 -0.23 -2.52 -20.30
C VAL A 113 -0.95 -3.57 -21.13
N PRO A 114 -0.23 -4.58 -21.67
CA PRO A 114 -0.82 -5.56 -22.59
C PRO A 114 -1.87 -6.42 -21.90
N ASN A 115 -2.93 -6.79 -22.62
CA ASN A 115 -3.97 -7.73 -22.18
C ASN A 115 -4.65 -7.35 -20.86
N SER A 116 -4.62 -6.08 -20.46
CA SER A 116 -5.30 -5.61 -19.27
C SER A 116 -6.81 -5.82 -19.39
N PRO A 117 -7.44 -6.59 -18.48
CA PRO A 117 -8.89 -6.82 -18.53
C PRO A 117 -9.70 -5.62 -18.04
N SER A 118 -9.08 -4.73 -17.25
CA SER A 118 -9.66 -3.47 -16.76
C SER A 118 -8.56 -2.44 -16.57
N SER A 119 -8.35 -1.64 -17.64
CA SER A 119 -7.22 -0.73 -17.76
C SER A 119 -7.39 0.54 -16.93
N PHE A 120 -6.28 1.01 -16.37
CA PHE A 120 -6.16 2.32 -15.72
C PHE A 120 -6.01 3.49 -16.71
N ALA A 121 -6.01 3.24 -18.03
CA ALA A 121 -5.81 4.24 -19.07
C ALA A 121 -6.79 5.43 -18.96
N ALA A 122 -8.00 5.21 -18.45
CA ALA A 122 -8.99 6.27 -18.28
C ALA A 122 -8.50 7.42 -17.41
N PHE A 123 -7.70 7.13 -16.37
CA PHE A 123 -7.19 8.11 -15.41
C PHE A 123 -6.05 8.99 -15.96
N VAL A 124 -5.36 8.53 -16.99
CA VAL A 124 -4.26 9.29 -17.62
C VAL A 124 -4.62 9.81 -19.02
N ARG A 125 -5.76 9.38 -19.58
CA ARG A 125 -6.23 9.82 -20.90
C ARG A 125 -6.36 11.36 -21.06
N PRO A 126 -6.76 12.11 -20.03
CA PRO A 126 -6.81 13.57 -20.14
C PRO A 126 -5.44 14.23 -20.29
N ILE A 127 -4.35 13.54 -19.94
CA ILE A 127 -2.99 14.06 -19.96
C ILE A 127 -2.52 14.15 -21.41
N ARG A 128 -2.15 15.36 -21.85
CA ARG A 128 -1.55 15.64 -23.17
C ARG A 128 -0.03 15.65 -23.10
N ASN A 129 0.54 16.23 -22.04
CA ASN A 129 1.97 16.37 -21.88
C ASN A 129 2.37 16.38 -20.40
N VAL A 130 3.54 15.82 -20.11
CA VAL A 130 4.20 15.90 -18.81
C VAL A 130 5.55 16.58 -19.01
N GLU A 131 5.71 17.76 -18.46
CA GLU A 131 6.95 18.55 -18.48
C GLU A 131 7.68 18.34 -17.15
N ILE A 132 8.91 17.85 -17.20
CA ILE A 132 9.80 17.77 -16.04
C ILE A 132 10.50 19.09 -15.90
N VAL A 133 10.14 19.89 -14.89
CA VAL A 133 10.75 21.19 -14.60
C VAL A 133 12.10 20.98 -13.89
N ASP A 134 12.10 20.09 -12.91
CA ASP A 134 13.29 19.58 -12.23
C ASP A 134 12.99 18.17 -11.65
N SER A 135 13.95 17.54 -10.96
CA SER A 135 13.77 16.18 -10.42
C SER A 135 12.60 16.03 -9.47
N HIS A 136 12.06 17.12 -8.91
CA HIS A 136 10.97 17.07 -7.91
C HIS A 136 9.84 18.07 -8.23
N THR A 137 9.81 18.60 -9.46
CA THR A 137 8.72 19.47 -9.93
C THR A 137 8.33 19.07 -11.35
N LEU A 138 7.05 18.80 -11.56
CA LEU A 138 6.53 18.51 -12.88
C LEU A 138 5.25 19.30 -13.15
N ARG A 139 4.99 19.53 -14.45
CA ARG A 139 3.74 20.12 -14.93
C ARG A 139 3.03 19.15 -15.84
N ILE A 140 1.74 19.01 -15.60
CA ILE A 140 0.86 18.18 -16.42
C ILE A 140 -0.07 19.11 -17.20
N THR A 141 0.00 19.03 -18.53
CA THR A 141 -0.94 19.70 -19.42
C THR A 141 -2.01 18.71 -19.86
N THR A 142 -3.27 19.10 -19.73
CA THR A 142 -4.43 18.28 -20.14
C THR A 142 -4.95 18.68 -21.53
N ASN A 143 -5.84 17.87 -22.12
CA ASN A 143 -6.44 18.11 -23.45
C ASN A 143 -7.47 19.26 -23.46
N GLY A 144 -7.49 20.08 -22.44
CA GLY A 144 -8.38 21.20 -22.17
C GLY A 144 -8.57 21.34 -20.66
N PRO A 145 -9.35 22.32 -20.19
CA PRO A 145 -9.63 22.48 -18.76
C PRO A 145 -10.15 21.18 -18.13
N TYR A 146 -9.41 20.62 -17.16
CA TYR A 146 -9.77 19.34 -16.54
C TYR A 146 -9.59 19.39 -15.01
N PRO A 147 -10.63 19.78 -14.26
CA PRO A 147 -10.56 19.92 -12.80
C PRO A 147 -10.47 18.59 -12.06
N LEU A 148 -10.78 17.46 -12.68
CA LEU A 148 -10.77 16.14 -12.06
C LEU A 148 -9.40 15.45 -12.10
N LEU A 149 -8.35 16.07 -12.67
CA LEU A 149 -7.04 15.45 -12.80
C LEU A 149 -6.50 14.93 -11.46
N ALA A 150 -6.55 15.77 -10.42
CA ALA A 150 -6.07 15.38 -9.09
C ALA A 150 -6.83 14.15 -8.53
N GLN A 151 -8.15 14.08 -8.75
CA GLN A 151 -8.97 12.95 -8.35
C GLN A 151 -8.60 11.67 -9.13
N ASP A 152 -8.41 11.77 -10.44
CA ASP A 152 -8.02 10.63 -11.27
C ASP A 152 -6.67 10.06 -10.83
N LEU A 153 -5.71 10.92 -10.51
CA LEU A 153 -4.36 10.52 -10.09
C LEU A 153 -4.33 9.82 -8.71
N THR A 154 -5.42 9.86 -7.93
CA THR A 154 -5.55 9.03 -6.73
C THR A 154 -5.69 7.54 -7.04
N ASN A 155 -5.80 7.15 -8.31
CA ASN A 155 -5.92 5.75 -8.73
C ASN A 155 -4.63 5.21 -9.36
N VAL A 156 -3.61 6.05 -9.64
CA VAL A 156 -2.42 5.67 -10.40
C VAL A 156 -1.23 5.50 -9.46
N TYR A 157 -0.76 4.27 -9.31
CA TYR A 157 0.44 3.95 -8.53
C TYR A 157 1.71 4.26 -9.33
N ILE A 158 2.72 4.82 -8.69
CA ILE A 158 3.96 5.21 -9.34
C ILE A 158 4.98 4.06 -9.33
N LEU A 159 5.64 3.89 -10.45
CA LEU A 159 6.65 2.86 -10.70
C LEU A 159 8.03 3.47 -10.92
N ASP A 160 9.07 2.77 -10.48
CA ASP A 160 10.46 3.08 -10.76
C ASP A 160 10.77 2.90 -12.25
N ARG A 161 11.14 3.96 -12.94
CA ARG A 161 11.43 3.92 -14.38
C ARG A 161 12.55 2.94 -14.72
N GLU A 162 13.64 2.97 -13.97
CA GLU A 162 14.81 2.15 -14.25
C GLU A 162 14.51 0.66 -14.11
N THR A 163 13.78 0.31 -13.08
CA THR A 163 13.40 -1.08 -12.81
C THR A 163 12.34 -1.59 -13.79
N HIS A 164 11.37 -0.74 -14.19
CA HIS A 164 10.14 -1.26 -14.80
C HIS A 164 10.00 -1.01 -16.31
N GLN A 165 10.97 -0.35 -16.98
CA GLN A 165 10.82 -0.01 -18.44
C GLN A 165 10.59 -1.23 -19.36
N ASN A 166 11.04 -2.43 -18.99
CA ASN A 166 10.91 -3.64 -19.82
C ASN A 166 10.26 -4.80 -19.05
N VAL A 167 9.53 -4.49 -17.96
CA VAL A 167 8.96 -5.50 -17.08
C VAL A 167 7.56 -5.88 -17.55
N THR A 168 7.30 -7.18 -17.61
CA THR A 168 5.99 -7.75 -17.92
C THR A 168 5.14 -7.93 -16.67
N THR A 169 3.81 -8.01 -16.84
CA THR A 169 2.88 -8.33 -15.74
C THR A 169 3.23 -9.65 -15.04
N GLU A 170 3.78 -10.63 -15.76
CA GLU A 170 4.22 -11.90 -15.17
C GLU A 170 5.36 -11.69 -14.16
N GLN A 171 6.31 -10.80 -14.45
CA GLN A 171 7.41 -10.47 -13.54
C GLN A 171 6.92 -9.72 -12.28
N PHE A 172 5.84 -8.95 -12.35
CA PHE A 172 5.16 -8.48 -11.17
C PHE A 172 4.53 -9.64 -10.39
N ASN A 173 3.83 -10.53 -11.08
CA ASN A 173 3.07 -11.62 -10.46
C ASN A 173 3.95 -12.67 -9.77
N ASN A 174 5.19 -12.85 -10.21
CA ASN A 174 6.16 -13.71 -9.50
C ASN A 174 6.91 -13.00 -8.37
N GLY A 175 6.59 -11.72 -8.11
CA GLY A 175 7.16 -10.90 -7.05
C GLY A 175 8.47 -10.18 -7.41
N GLN A 176 9.14 -10.52 -8.52
CA GLN A 176 10.44 -9.93 -8.88
C GLN A 176 10.36 -8.43 -9.16
N ALA A 177 9.26 -7.99 -9.78
CA ALA A 177 9.03 -6.60 -10.11
C ALA A 177 8.06 -5.87 -9.16
N ALA A 178 7.63 -6.51 -8.06
CA ALA A 178 6.79 -5.86 -7.06
C ALA A 178 7.63 -4.91 -6.17
N ILE A 179 8.27 -3.93 -6.81
CA ILE A 179 9.19 -2.95 -6.21
C ILE A 179 8.53 -1.58 -6.27
N GLY A 180 8.07 -1.09 -5.13
CA GLY A 180 7.43 0.22 -4.98
C GLY A 180 8.11 1.08 -3.93
N THR A 181 7.44 2.15 -3.53
CA THR A 181 7.85 3.04 -2.43
C THR A 181 7.11 2.75 -1.13
N GLY A 182 6.13 1.84 -1.15
CA GLY A 182 5.13 1.64 -0.12
C GLY A 182 5.63 1.09 1.21
N PRO A 183 4.71 0.99 2.20
CA PRO A 183 5.04 0.58 3.57
C PRO A 183 5.47 -0.88 3.72
N PHE A 184 5.23 -1.72 2.71
CA PHE A 184 5.60 -3.12 2.72
C PHE A 184 6.26 -3.55 1.41
N ARG A 185 7.17 -4.54 1.51
CA ARG A 185 7.83 -5.23 0.40
C ARG A 185 7.23 -6.62 0.25
N VAL A 186 7.08 -7.09 -0.99
CA VAL A 186 6.69 -8.49 -1.26
C VAL A 186 7.90 -9.39 -1.00
N VAL A 187 7.72 -10.39 -0.13
CA VAL A 187 8.71 -11.44 0.15
C VAL A 187 8.43 -12.67 -0.71
N SER A 188 7.17 -13.06 -0.79
CA SER A 188 6.73 -14.18 -1.62
C SER A 188 5.29 -13.99 -2.10
N HIS A 189 4.98 -14.53 -3.26
CA HIS A 189 3.62 -14.59 -3.79
C HIS A 189 3.32 -15.97 -4.33
N ARG A 190 2.25 -16.57 -3.84
CA ARG A 190 1.66 -17.78 -4.38
C ARG A 190 0.27 -17.46 -4.88
N MET A 191 0.12 -17.40 -6.20
CA MET A 191 -1.12 -17.02 -6.87
C MET A 191 -2.32 -17.83 -6.33
N GLY A 192 -3.40 -17.12 -5.95
CA GLY A 192 -4.62 -17.72 -5.42
C GLY A 192 -4.54 -18.29 -4.00
N ASP A 193 -3.38 -18.24 -3.35
CA ASP A 193 -3.17 -18.75 -1.99
C ASP A 193 -2.80 -17.63 -1.01
N ARG A 194 -1.60 -17.04 -1.16
CA ARG A 194 -1.11 -16.04 -0.22
C ARG A 194 -0.04 -15.12 -0.81
N ILE A 195 0.12 -13.98 -0.13
CA ILE A 195 1.22 -13.05 -0.33
C ILE A 195 1.86 -12.81 1.04
N GLU A 196 3.18 -12.90 1.12
CA GLU A 196 3.94 -12.59 2.33
C GLU A 196 4.64 -11.25 2.15
N PHE A 197 4.47 -10.38 3.14
CA PHE A 197 5.05 -9.05 3.13
C PHE A 197 5.98 -8.85 4.31
N GLU A 198 7.00 -8.01 4.10
CA GLU A 198 7.88 -7.48 5.10
C GLU A 198 7.77 -5.95 5.12
N ARG A 199 7.78 -5.35 6.32
CA ARG A 199 7.69 -3.91 6.47
C ARG A 199 8.91 -3.21 5.86
N ASN A 200 8.65 -2.12 5.15
CA ASN A 200 9.67 -1.19 4.71
C ASN A 200 10.00 -0.20 5.85
N ASP A 201 11.07 -0.46 6.59
CA ASP A 201 11.49 0.42 7.69
C ASP A 201 12.01 1.80 7.22
N ALA A 202 12.28 1.95 5.92
CA ALA A 202 12.64 3.22 5.27
C ALA A 202 11.44 3.96 4.67
N TYR A 203 10.21 3.52 4.95
CA TYR A 203 9.01 4.17 4.43
C TYR A 203 8.93 5.63 4.89
N PHE A 204 8.62 6.53 3.96
CA PHE A 204 8.55 7.97 4.23
C PHE A 204 7.31 8.41 5.03
N GLY A 205 6.28 7.58 5.08
CA GLY A 205 5.04 7.82 5.82
C GLY A 205 5.06 7.23 7.22
N GLU A 206 3.86 7.00 7.78
CA GLU A 206 3.74 6.39 9.10
C GLU A 206 4.25 4.95 9.09
N ARG A 207 5.07 4.61 10.07
CA ARG A 207 5.63 3.27 10.19
C ARG A 207 4.54 2.27 10.54
N ALA A 208 4.38 1.23 9.73
CA ALA A 208 3.41 0.17 9.99
C ALA A 208 3.73 -0.58 11.30
N ALA A 209 2.69 -0.92 12.06
CA ALA A 209 2.82 -1.57 13.37
C ALA A 209 3.41 -3.00 13.27
N PHE A 210 3.02 -3.74 12.23
CA PHE A 210 3.47 -5.12 12.02
C PHE A 210 4.75 -5.16 11.19
N GLN A 211 5.67 -6.06 11.54
CA GLN A 211 6.90 -6.29 10.78
C GLN A 211 6.67 -7.21 9.58
N ARG A 212 5.71 -8.13 9.69
CA ARG A 212 5.32 -9.05 8.63
C ARG A 212 3.80 -9.12 8.50
N VAL A 213 3.33 -9.33 7.27
CA VAL A 213 1.93 -9.59 6.99
C VAL A 213 1.82 -10.83 6.10
N ASN A 214 1.06 -11.82 6.58
CA ASN A 214 0.66 -12.98 5.81
C ASN A 214 -0.75 -12.71 5.26
N TYR A 215 -0.85 -12.37 4.00
CA TYR A 215 -2.10 -12.06 3.32
C TYR A 215 -2.62 -13.33 2.64
N ARG A 216 -3.60 -14.02 3.24
CA ARG A 216 -4.16 -15.28 2.76
C ARG A 216 -5.45 -15.05 2.00
N MET A 217 -5.67 -15.80 0.94
CA MET A 217 -6.91 -15.76 0.16
C MET A 217 -7.78 -16.96 0.55
N ILE A 218 -8.81 -16.73 1.38
CA ILE A 218 -9.79 -17.76 1.79
C ILE A 218 -11.15 -17.31 1.28
N THR A 219 -11.50 -17.74 0.07
CA THR A 219 -12.71 -17.30 -0.63
C THR A 219 -13.99 -17.90 -0.08
N ASN A 220 -13.92 -19.06 0.60
CA ASN A 220 -15.07 -19.65 1.25
C ASN A 220 -15.35 -18.94 2.60
N ASP A 221 -16.53 -18.37 2.73
CA ASP A 221 -16.96 -17.56 3.88
C ASP A 221 -16.89 -18.33 5.20
N SER A 222 -17.42 -19.56 5.23
CA SER A 222 -17.43 -20.39 6.46
C SER A 222 -16.01 -20.79 6.87
N ALA A 223 -15.13 -21.12 5.91
CA ALA A 223 -13.75 -21.45 6.19
C ALA A 223 -12.98 -20.22 6.70
N ARG A 224 -13.26 -19.03 6.16
CA ARG A 224 -12.64 -17.77 6.60
C ARG A 224 -13.06 -17.40 8.03
N THR A 225 -14.36 -17.52 8.35
CA THR A 225 -14.86 -17.32 9.72
C THR A 225 -14.29 -18.36 10.69
N ALA A 226 -14.21 -19.64 10.27
CA ALA A 226 -13.63 -20.69 11.10
C ALA A 226 -12.15 -20.44 11.42
N ALA A 227 -11.35 -19.98 10.44
CA ALA A 227 -9.95 -19.64 10.64
C ALA A 227 -9.77 -18.50 11.68
N LEU A 228 -10.64 -17.48 11.67
CA LEU A 228 -10.62 -16.41 12.67
C LEU A 228 -10.96 -16.96 14.07
N LEU A 229 -11.99 -17.77 14.19
CA LEU A 229 -12.40 -18.33 15.48
C LEU A 229 -11.38 -19.31 16.07
N ALA A 230 -10.66 -20.05 15.21
CA ALA A 230 -9.57 -20.94 15.60
C ALA A 230 -8.29 -20.18 16.00
N GLY A 231 -8.15 -18.90 15.62
CA GLY A 231 -6.94 -18.12 15.82
C GLY A 231 -5.85 -18.40 14.77
N ASP A 232 -6.21 -19.01 13.64
CA ASP A 232 -5.30 -19.22 12.51
C ASP A 232 -5.03 -17.93 11.72
N VAL A 233 -5.91 -16.94 11.88
CA VAL A 233 -5.78 -15.58 11.35
C VAL A 233 -6.28 -14.58 12.40
N GLU A 234 -5.67 -13.39 12.43
CA GLU A 234 -6.04 -12.31 13.34
C GLU A 234 -7.04 -11.31 12.72
N PHE A 235 -7.20 -11.34 11.39
CA PHE A 235 -8.10 -10.44 10.67
C PHE A 235 -8.78 -11.16 9.52
N ILE A 236 -10.07 -10.87 9.32
CA ILE A 236 -10.80 -11.23 8.10
C ILE A 236 -11.54 -10.01 7.54
N ASP A 237 -11.62 -9.94 6.22
CA ASP A 237 -12.53 -9.02 5.54
C ASP A 237 -13.87 -9.72 5.21
N GLN A 238 -14.88 -8.95 4.77
CA GLN A 238 -16.15 -9.46 4.25
C GLN A 238 -16.81 -10.50 5.17
N VAL A 239 -17.02 -10.09 6.42
CA VAL A 239 -17.69 -10.96 7.41
C VAL A 239 -19.08 -11.36 6.91
N PRO A 240 -19.41 -12.67 6.83
CA PRO A 240 -20.73 -13.12 6.43
C PRO A 240 -21.81 -12.61 7.38
N THR A 241 -22.90 -12.08 6.85
CA THR A 241 -24.00 -11.52 7.67
C THR A 241 -24.56 -12.54 8.68
N ALA A 242 -24.61 -13.82 8.30
CA ALA A 242 -25.06 -14.89 9.18
C ALA A 242 -24.17 -15.11 10.41
N ASP A 243 -22.87 -14.78 10.32
CA ASP A 243 -21.90 -14.96 11.39
C ASP A 243 -21.77 -13.73 12.32
N LEU A 244 -22.28 -12.58 11.91
CA LEU A 244 -22.13 -11.31 12.66
C LEU A 244 -22.59 -11.41 14.11
N ALA A 245 -23.78 -12.00 14.35
CA ALA A 245 -24.33 -12.14 15.71
C ALA A 245 -23.43 -12.99 16.61
N ARG A 246 -22.88 -14.08 16.06
CA ARG A 246 -21.97 -14.98 16.77
C ARG A 246 -20.62 -14.30 17.06
N LEU A 247 -20.05 -13.60 16.08
CA LEU A 247 -18.76 -12.92 16.23
C LEU A 247 -18.85 -11.76 17.23
N ARG A 248 -19.97 -11.02 17.27
CA ARG A 248 -20.20 -9.95 18.25
C ARG A 248 -20.29 -10.46 19.71
N GLN A 249 -20.60 -11.71 19.92
CA GLN A 249 -20.65 -12.34 21.26
C GLN A 249 -19.28 -12.85 21.74
N ASP A 250 -18.30 -12.99 20.86
CA ASP A 250 -16.94 -13.41 21.21
C ASP A 250 -16.10 -12.21 21.65
N ALA A 251 -15.80 -12.13 22.96
CA ALA A 251 -15.05 -11.03 23.55
C ALA A 251 -13.62 -10.85 23.00
N ARG A 252 -13.09 -11.84 22.27
CA ARG A 252 -11.79 -11.77 21.61
C ARG A 252 -11.83 -11.01 20.29
N ILE A 253 -13.03 -10.79 19.72
CA ILE A 253 -13.24 -10.28 18.38
C ILE A 253 -13.78 -8.85 18.43
N ALA A 254 -13.13 -7.94 17.71
CA ALA A 254 -13.65 -6.61 17.43
C ALA A 254 -14.17 -6.55 15.98
N ILE A 255 -15.37 -6.02 15.80
CA ILE A 255 -15.95 -5.80 14.47
C ILE A 255 -15.88 -4.32 14.14
N SER A 256 -15.25 -4.00 13.01
CA SER A 256 -15.25 -2.67 12.42
C SER A 256 -16.18 -2.66 11.21
N GLU A 257 -17.16 -1.75 11.22
CA GLU A 257 -18.12 -1.59 10.12
C GLU A 257 -17.93 -0.21 9.48
N THR A 258 -17.91 -0.17 8.17
CA THR A 258 -17.89 1.08 7.41
C THR A 258 -18.92 1.02 6.29
N VAL A 259 -19.53 2.16 6.02
CA VAL A 259 -20.43 2.29 4.86
C VAL A 259 -19.55 2.35 3.62
N GLY A 260 -19.64 1.34 2.77
CA GLY A 260 -18.92 1.27 1.50
C GLY A 260 -19.86 1.43 0.31
N LEU A 261 -19.38 2.13 -0.71
CA LEU A 261 -20.04 2.20 -2.02
C LEU A 261 -19.56 1.00 -2.85
N ARG A 262 -20.09 -0.18 -2.56
CA ARG A 262 -19.98 -1.33 -3.48
C ARG A 262 -21.31 -1.46 -4.21
N LEU A 263 -21.29 -1.12 -5.49
CA LEU A 263 -22.38 -1.41 -6.43
C LEU A 263 -22.13 -2.76 -7.07
#